data_7c1ce922af5f12a8538c6e0bc0a78f20
#
_entry.id   7c1ce922af5f12a8538c6e0bc0a78f20
#
_cell.length_a   1.000
_cell.length_b   1.000
_cell.length_c   1.000
_cell.angle_alpha   90.00
_cell.angle_beta   90.00
_cell.angle_gamma   90.00
#
_symmetry.space_group_name_H-M   'P 1'
#
loop_
_entity.id
_entity.type
_entity.pdbx_description
1 polymer ?
#
loop_
_entity_poly.entity_id
_entity_poly.type
_entity_poly.pdbx_seq_one_letter_code
_entity_poly.pdbx_strand_id
1 'polypeptide(L)'
;MGKYFGTDGFRGETNVDLTVEHAYKVGRFIAWYYSQNIKEGERCTVVIGKDTRRSSYMFEYSLVAGLTASGADVYLLHVTTTPSVSYVVRTEGFSAGIMISASHNPYYDNGIKLLNSNGEKMEEEVILKIEDYIDGKIPELELATRENVGKTVDYAAGRNRYIGYLISIATRSFKGKKVALDLANGSASSIAKN
;
A
#
# COMPACT_ATOMS: atom_id res chain seq x y z
N MET A 1 -16.24 -7.11 -12.31
CA MET A 1 -16.08 -6.27 -11.11
C MET A 1 -16.20 -7.17 -9.91
N GLY A 2 -15.26 -7.14 -9.01
CA GLY A 2 -15.25 -8.00 -7.83
C GLY A 2 -16.33 -7.60 -6.81
N LYS A 3 -16.47 -8.40 -5.77
CA LYS A 3 -17.42 -8.18 -4.65
C LYS A 3 -16.97 -7.04 -3.74
N TYR A 4 -15.66 -6.96 -3.48
CA TYR A 4 -15.04 -5.99 -2.57
C TYR A 4 -14.24 -4.92 -3.29
N PHE A 5 -13.47 -5.32 -4.31
CA PHE A 5 -12.60 -4.43 -5.05
C PHE A 5 -13.29 -3.83 -6.27
N GLY A 6 -13.49 -2.52 -6.24
CA GLY A 6 -13.90 -1.73 -7.40
C GLY A 6 -12.73 -1.27 -8.27
N THR A 7 -13.01 -0.31 -9.15
CA THR A 7 -12.01 0.29 -10.06
C THR A 7 -10.81 0.88 -9.29
N ASP A 8 -11.06 1.47 -8.12
CA ASP A 8 -10.10 2.21 -7.32
C ASP A 8 -9.70 1.49 -6.01
N GLY A 9 -9.81 0.18 -5.96
CA GLY A 9 -9.49 -0.63 -4.78
C GLY A 9 -10.73 -1.00 -3.95
N PHE A 10 -10.50 -1.59 -2.79
CA PHE A 10 -11.53 -1.90 -1.81
C PHE A 10 -11.81 -0.65 -0.98
N ARG A 11 -12.97 -0.02 -1.14
CA ARG A 11 -13.39 1.16 -0.40
C ARG A 11 -14.69 0.90 0.33
N GLY A 12 -14.83 1.50 1.52
CA GLY A 12 -16.06 1.43 2.27
C GLY A 12 -15.95 2.14 3.62
N GLU A 13 -17.07 2.17 4.32
CA GLU A 13 -17.13 2.69 5.68
C GLU A 13 -16.29 1.82 6.62
N THR A 14 -15.45 2.48 7.42
CA THR A 14 -14.52 1.79 8.33
C THR A 14 -15.29 1.01 9.39
N ASN A 15 -14.94 -0.27 9.56
CA ASN A 15 -15.56 -1.24 10.47
C ASN A 15 -17.02 -1.62 10.12
N VAL A 16 -17.52 -1.18 8.97
CA VAL A 16 -18.81 -1.60 8.41
C VAL A 16 -18.57 -2.44 7.15
N ASP A 17 -18.09 -1.79 6.09
CA ASP A 17 -17.79 -2.45 4.81
C ASP A 17 -16.34 -2.96 4.75
N LEU A 18 -15.41 -2.16 5.25
CA LEU A 18 -13.97 -2.47 5.29
C LEU A 18 -13.52 -2.62 6.76
N THR A 19 -13.06 -3.82 7.12
CA THR A 19 -12.67 -4.17 8.48
C THR A 19 -11.17 -4.50 8.57
N VAL A 20 -10.64 -4.56 9.79
CA VAL A 20 -9.26 -5.00 10.04
C VAL A 20 -9.03 -6.44 9.61
N GLU A 21 -10.06 -7.29 9.70
CA GLU A 21 -9.98 -8.68 9.25
C GLU A 21 -9.79 -8.75 7.73
N HIS A 22 -10.53 -7.95 6.96
CA HIS A 22 -10.32 -7.82 5.52
C HIS A 22 -8.88 -7.42 5.21
N ALA A 23 -8.36 -6.39 5.89
CA ALA A 23 -6.98 -5.91 5.69
C ALA A 23 -5.94 -6.98 6.05
N TYR A 24 -6.15 -7.72 7.15
CA TYR A 24 -5.28 -8.83 7.54
C TYR A 24 -5.23 -9.93 6.47
N LYS A 25 -6.40 -10.36 5.97
CA LYS A 25 -6.49 -11.37 4.91
C LYS A 25 -5.86 -10.90 3.60
N VAL A 26 -6.06 -9.64 3.22
CA VAL A 26 -5.37 -9.04 2.05
C VAL A 26 -3.86 -9.15 2.21
N GLY A 27 -3.32 -8.78 3.38
CA GLY A 27 -1.89 -8.89 3.67
C GLY A 27 -1.39 -10.34 3.59
N ARG A 28 -2.13 -11.28 4.21
CA ARG A 28 -1.83 -12.71 4.15
C ARG A 28 -1.70 -13.22 2.72
N PHE A 29 -2.72 -12.94 1.90
CA PHE A 29 -2.77 -13.42 0.52
C PHE A 29 -1.66 -12.82 -0.34
N ILE A 30 -1.40 -11.52 -0.25
CA ILE A 30 -0.34 -10.85 -1.02
C ILE A 30 1.02 -11.45 -0.72
N ALA A 31 1.37 -11.63 0.57
CA ALA A 31 2.63 -12.23 0.94
C ALA A 31 2.77 -13.64 0.37
N TRP A 32 1.74 -14.49 0.54
CA TRP A 32 1.73 -15.84 0.01
C TRP A 32 1.86 -15.85 -1.52
N TYR A 33 1.05 -15.05 -2.23
CA TYR A 33 1.01 -15.03 -3.69
C TYR A 33 2.36 -14.66 -4.31
N TYR A 34 2.95 -13.57 -3.85
CA TYR A 34 4.24 -13.12 -4.38
C TYR A 34 5.41 -14.00 -3.96
N SER A 35 5.33 -14.70 -2.82
CA SER A 35 6.36 -15.65 -2.38
C SER A 35 6.46 -16.89 -3.27
N GLN A 36 5.41 -17.23 -4.07
CA GLN A 36 5.45 -18.40 -4.96
C GLN A 36 6.49 -18.28 -6.09
N ASN A 37 6.88 -17.08 -6.48
CA ASN A 37 7.73 -16.81 -7.63
C ASN A 37 9.04 -16.09 -7.28
N ILE A 38 9.41 -16.10 -6.01
CA ILE A 38 10.66 -15.49 -5.54
C ILE A 38 11.80 -16.51 -5.64
N LYS A 39 12.99 -16.03 -5.97
CA LYS A 39 14.19 -16.87 -6.02
C LYS A 39 14.56 -17.36 -4.63
N GLU A 40 15.18 -18.53 -4.59
CA GLU A 40 15.69 -19.10 -3.34
C GLU A 40 16.63 -18.10 -2.63
N GLY A 41 16.36 -17.84 -1.35
CA GLY A 41 17.11 -16.88 -0.54
C GLY A 41 16.61 -15.42 -0.59
N GLU A 42 15.70 -15.09 -1.50
CA GLU A 42 15.02 -13.78 -1.53
C GLU A 42 13.73 -13.83 -0.72
N ARG A 43 13.18 -12.66 -0.36
CA ARG A 43 11.91 -12.51 0.37
C ARG A 43 10.94 -11.64 -0.40
N CYS A 44 9.65 -11.91 -0.23
CA CYS A 44 8.61 -10.98 -0.65
C CYS A 44 8.77 -9.67 0.11
N THR A 45 8.83 -8.57 -0.61
CA THR A 45 8.94 -7.23 -0.06
C THR A 45 7.76 -6.38 -0.50
N VAL A 46 7.06 -5.77 0.47
CA VAL A 46 5.88 -4.96 0.20
C VAL A 46 6.06 -3.58 0.81
N VAL A 47 5.80 -2.54 0.03
CA VAL A 47 5.81 -1.18 0.51
C VAL A 47 4.39 -0.68 0.78
N ILE A 48 4.19 -0.02 1.93
CA ILE A 48 2.89 0.53 2.34
C ILE A 48 2.98 2.04 2.51
N GLY A 49 2.05 2.75 1.87
CA GLY A 49 1.77 4.16 2.15
C GLY A 49 0.34 4.35 2.64
N LYS A 50 0.08 5.45 3.34
CA LYS A 50 -1.25 5.79 3.83
C LYS A 50 -1.55 7.27 3.71
N ASP A 51 -2.84 7.62 3.73
CA ASP A 51 -3.28 9.00 3.87
C ASP A 51 -3.39 9.43 5.35
N THR A 52 -3.95 10.61 5.60
CA THR A 52 -4.04 11.22 6.92
C THR A 52 -5.26 10.77 7.73
N ARG A 53 -6.10 9.86 7.24
CA ARG A 53 -7.29 9.36 7.93
C ARG A 53 -6.91 8.65 9.22
N ARG A 54 -7.72 8.83 10.27
CA ARG A 54 -7.48 8.16 11.59
C ARG A 54 -7.45 6.65 11.46
N SER A 55 -8.35 6.07 10.65
CA SER A 55 -8.44 4.62 10.41
C SER A 55 -7.27 4.06 9.59
N SER A 56 -6.49 4.90 8.90
CA SER A 56 -5.37 4.43 8.09
C SER A 56 -4.28 3.74 8.91
N TYR A 57 -4.07 4.15 10.16
CA TYR A 57 -3.13 3.46 11.08
C TYR A 57 -3.61 2.06 11.45
N MET A 58 -4.90 1.92 11.76
CA MET A 58 -5.51 0.64 12.09
C MET A 58 -5.37 -0.36 10.92
N PHE A 59 -5.65 0.07 9.71
CA PHE A 59 -5.50 -0.77 8.52
C PHE A 59 -4.04 -1.07 8.20
N GLU A 60 -3.13 -0.09 8.38
CA GLU A 60 -1.69 -0.33 8.22
C GLU A 60 -1.21 -1.43 9.15
N TYR A 61 -1.52 -1.37 10.44
CA TYR A 61 -1.11 -2.39 11.40
C TYR A 61 -1.69 -3.77 11.07
N SER A 62 -2.92 -3.81 10.61
CA SER A 62 -3.57 -5.07 10.22
C SER A 62 -2.94 -5.69 8.97
N LEU A 63 -2.68 -4.88 7.92
CA LEU A 63 -1.94 -5.31 6.73
C LEU A 63 -0.54 -5.79 7.08
N VAL A 64 0.20 -5.04 7.91
CA VAL A 64 1.54 -5.40 8.37
C VAL A 64 1.50 -6.74 9.09
N ALA A 65 0.55 -6.96 9.99
CA ALA A 65 0.41 -8.23 10.71
C ALA A 65 0.17 -9.40 9.73
N GLY A 66 -0.73 -9.24 8.76
CA GLY A 66 -1.00 -10.26 7.75
C GLY A 66 0.21 -10.58 6.86
N LEU A 67 0.90 -9.56 6.39
CA LEU A 67 2.08 -9.67 5.53
C LEU A 67 3.24 -10.36 6.27
N THR A 68 3.59 -9.88 7.46
CA THR A 68 4.72 -10.42 8.23
C THR A 68 4.45 -11.82 8.75
N ALA A 69 3.22 -12.12 9.15
CA ALA A 69 2.80 -13.47 9.54
C ALA A 69 2.87 -14.48 8.38
N SER A 70 2.90 -14.02 7.14
CA SER A 70 3.05 -14.85 5.93
C SER A 70 4.46 -14.73 5.30
N GLY A 71 5.43 -14.12 6.01
CA GLY A 71 6.85 -14.14 5.64
C GLY A 71 7.31 -12.97 4.77
N ALA A 72 6.45 -11.99 4.45
CA ALA A 72 6.86 -10.81 3.69
C ALA A 72 7.53 -9.76 4.59
N ASP A 73 8.58 -9.12 4.09
CA ASP A 73 9.14 -7.92 4.71
C ASP A 73 8.36 -6.68 4.27
N VAL A 74 7.99 -5.82 5.22
CA VAL A 74 7.12 -4.67 4.99
C VAL A 74 7.87 -3.36 5.22
N TYR A 75 7.78 -2.45 4.27
CA TYR A 75 8.44 -1.16 4.27
C TYR A 75 7.41 -0.03 4.36
N LEU A 76 7.47 0.77 5.42
CA LEU A 76 6.49 1.81 5.73
C LEU A 76 6.95 3.18 5.24
N LEU A 77 6.25 3.74 4.25
CA LEU A 77 6.44 5.12 3.78
C LEU A 77 5.73 6.15 4.66
N HIS A 78 4.88 5.68 5.58
CA HIS A 78 4.00 6.53 6.38
C HIS A 78 3.02 7.35 5.53
N VAL A 79 2.70 8.57 5.98
CA VAL A 79 1.78 9.44 5.24
C VAL A 79 2.44 9.89 3.94
N THR A 80 1.83 9.50 2.81
CA THR A 80 2.31 9.79 1.46
C THR A 80 1.17 9.68 0.44
N THR A 81 1.45 9.96 -0.82
CA THR A 81 0.48 9.88 -1.93
C THR A 81 0.56 8.56 -2.68
N THR A 82 -0.51 8.17 -3.37
CA THR A 82 -0.52 6.98 -4.23
C THR A 82 0.60 6.98 -5.28
N PRO A 83 0.89 8.09 -6.00
CA PRO A 83 2.02 8.16 -6.92
C PRO A 83 3.38 7.91 -6.26
N SER A 84 3.55 8.31 -4.99
CA SER A 84 4.78 8.03 -4.24
C SER A 84 4.97 6.52 -4.02
N VAL A 85 3.90 5.81 -3.62
CA VAL A 85 3.95 4.34 -3.48
C VAL A 85 4.28 3.68 -4.81
N SER A 86 3.56 4.04 -5.88
CA SER A 86 3.81 3.52 -7.24
C SER A 86 5.25 3.74 -7.70
N TYR A 87 5.78 4.96 -7.49
CA TYR A 87 7.16 5.28 -7.82
C TYR A 87 8.16 4.39 -7.07
N VAL A 88 8.01 4.26 -5.76
CA VAL A 88 8.93 3.48 -4.94
C VAL A 88 8.88 1.99 -5.31
N VAL A 89 7.68 1.43 -5.53
CA VAL A 89 7.54 0.03 -5.96
C VAL A 89 8.39 -0.25 -7.19
N ARG A 90 8.17 0.49 -8.27
CA ARG A 90 8.82 0.21 -9.57
C ARG A 90 10.30 0.57 -9.62
N THR A 91 10.73 1.57 -8.85
CA THR A 91 12.14 2.03 -8.91
C THR A 91 13.07 1.29 -7.96
N GLU A 92 12.53 0.64 -6.95
CA GLU A 92 13.32 -0.06 -5.94
C GLU A 92 13.07 -1.57 -5.91
N GLY A 93 12.27 -2.10 -6.85
CA GLY A 93 12.10 -3.53 -7.07
C GLY A 93 11.28 -4.24 -5.98
N PHE A 94 10.31 -3.56 -5.38
CA PHE A 94 9.38 -4.20 -4.45
C PHE A 94 8.45 -5.18 -5.19
N SER A 95 8.09 -6.28 -4.52
CA SER A 95 7.17 -7.28 -5.07
C SER A 95 5.77 -6.69 -5.28
N ALA A 96 5.31 -5.83 -4.38
CA ALA A 96 4.02 -5.17 -4.45
C ALA A 96 3.99 -3.87 -3.65
N GLY A 97 2.98 -3.04 -3.90
CA GLY A 97 2.68 -1.84 -3.12
C GLY A 97 1.26 -1.79 -2.63
N ILE A 98 1.06 -1.18 -1.48
CA ILE A 98 -0.27 -0.97 -0.91
C ILE A 98 -0.43 0.51 -0.55
N MET A 99 -1.54 1.12 -0.99
CA MET A 99 -1.91 2.46 -0.57
C MET A 99 -3.22 2.44 0.19
N ILE A 100 -3.19 2.90 1.43
CA ILE A 100 -4.35 3.00 2.31
C ILE A 100 -4.94 4.39 2.17
N SER A 101 -6.04 4.49 1.43
CA SER A 101 -6.74 5.75 1.18
C SER A 101 -8.08 5.52 0.50
N ALA A 102 -9.10 6.27 0.88
CA ALA A 102 -10.35 6.39 0.15
C ALA A 102 -10.44 7.67 -0.70
N SER A 103 -9.30 8.30 -1.04
CA SER A 103 -9.25 9.50 -1.89
C SER A 103 -10.07 10.67 -1.31
N HIS A 104 -11.17 11.06 -1.99
CA HIS A 104 -12.05 12.17 -1.63
C HIS A 104 -13.34 11.73 -0.93
N ASN A 105 -13.47 10.45 -0.58
CA ASN A 105 -14.60 9.96 0.20
C ASN A 105 -14.67 10.63 1.58
N PRO A 106 -15.84 10.61 2.25
CA PRO A 106 -15.99 11.12 3.61
C PRO A 106 -14.92 10.59 4.58
N TYR A 107 -14.67 11.29 5.67
CA TYR A 107 -13.58 10.99 6.60
C TYR A 107 -13.72 9.63 7.32
N TYR A 108 -14.91 9.10 7.41
CA TYR A 108 -15.22 7.82 8.04
C TYR A 108 -15.00 6.62 7.10
N ASP A 109 -14.86 6.85 5.80
CA ASP A 109 -14.47 5.82 4.85
C ASP A 109 -12.96 5.61 4.87
N ASN A 110 -12.54 4.43 4.40
CA ASN A 110 -11.16 4.18 4.01
C ASN A 110 -11.11 3.22 2.80
N GLY A 111 -9.89 2.93 2.33
CA GLY A 111 -9.71 2.03 1.21
C GLY A 111 -8.31 1.43 1.16
N ILE A 112 -8.21 0.31 0.46
CA ILE A 112 -6.97 -0.41 0.20
C ILE A 112 -6.81 -0.52 -1.31
N LYS A 113 -5.75 0.08 -1.85
CA LYS A 113 -5.36 -0.01 -3.26
C LYS A 113 -4.12 -0.88 -3.36
N LEU A 114 -4.15 -1.82 -4.28
CA LEU A 114 -3.07 -2.78 -4.50
C LEU A 114 -2.36 -2.47 -5.81
N LEU A 115 -1.03 -2.45 -5.73
CA LEU A 115 -0.14 -2.19 -6.86
C LEU A 115 0.77 -3.41 -7.08
N ASN A 116 0.96 -3.78 -8.35
CA ASN A 116 1.91 -4.81 -8.76
C ASN A 116 3.35 -4.30 -8.71
N SER A 117 4.33 -5.13 -9.04
CA SER A 117 5.76 -4.81 -9.05
C SER A 117 6.15 -3.67 -10.02
N ASN A 118 5.32 -3.38 -11.01
CA ASN A 118 5.50 -2.25 -11.93
C ASN A 118 4.98 -0.92 -11.35
N GLY A 119 4.38 -0.94 -10.15
CA GLY A 119 3.73 0.21 -9.55
C GLY A 119 2.38 0.55 -10.20
N GLU A 120 1.81 -0.37 -10.95
CA GLU A 120 0.51 -0.25 -11.61
C GLU A 120 -0.59 -0.91 -10.75
N LYS A 121 -1.86 -0.68 -11.12
CA LYS A 121 -2.97 -1.38 -10.48
C LYS A 121 -2.76 -2.90 -10.61
N MET A 122 -2.94 -3.61 -9.51
CA MET A 122 -2.83 -5.07 -9.47
C MET A 122 -3.81 -5.73 -10.45
N GLU A 123 -3.40 -6.83 -11.06
CA GLU A 123 -4.14 -7.58 -12.05
C GLU A 123 -5.47 -8.09 -11.49
N GLU A 124 -6.52 -8.03 -12.30
CA GLU A 124 -7.87 -8.41 -11.88
C GLU A 124 -7.96 -9.87 -11.43
N GLU A 125 -7.19 -10.76 -12.05
CA GLU A 125 -7.10 -12.17 -11.66
C GLU A 125 -6.60 -12.34 -10.21
N VAL A 126 -5.59 -11.56 -9.81
CA VAL A 126 -5.06 -11.60 -8.45
C VAL A 126 -6.07 -11.03 -7.46
N ILE A 127 -6.72 -9.94 -7.83
CA ILE A 127 -7.79 -9.31 -7.02
C ILE A 127 -8.92 -10.30 -6.75
N LEU A 128 -9.40 -11.03 -7.75
CA LEU A 128 -10.47 -12.03 -7.59
C LEU A 128 -10.05 -13.17 -6.65
N LYS A 129 -8.79 -13.61 -6.72
CA LYS A 129 -8.26 -14.62 -5.77
C LYS A 129 -8.18 -14.08 -4.33
N ILE A 130 -7.85 -12.81 -4.16
CA ILE A 130 -7.90 -12.16 -2.83
C ILE A 130 -9.32 -12.17 -2.28
N GLU A 131 -10.32 -11.85 -3.10
CA GLU A 131 -11.73 -11.90 -2.69
C GLU A 131 -12.18 -13.31 -2.34
N ASP A 132 -11.78 -14.32 -3.11
CA ASP A 132 -12.06 -15.72 -2.79
C ASP A 132 -11.41 -16.18 -1.48
N TYR A 133 -10.22 -15.66 -1.14
CA TYR A 133 -9.59 -15.90 0.14
C TYR A 133 -10.32 -15.20 1.29
N ILE A 134 -10.75 -13.96 1.09
CA ILE A 134 -11.56 -13.22 2.07
C ILE A 134 -12.85 -13.98 2.38
N ASP A 135 -13.52 -14.49 1.35
CA ASP A 135 -14.77 -15.24 1.45
C ASP A 135 -14.59 -16.69 1.96
N GLY A 136 -13.37 -17.13 2.22
CA GLY A 136 -13.08 -18.50 2.72
C GLY A 136 -13.22 -19.60 1.67
N LYS A 137 -13.24 -19.26 0.38
CA LYS A 137 -13.26 -20.24 -0.73
C LYS A 137 -11.87 -20.84 -0.99
N ILE A 138 -10.81 -20.15 -0.58
CA ILE A 138 -9.44 -20.65 -0.56
C ILE A 138 -9.14 -21.10 0.87
N PRO A 139 -8.53 -22.29 1.08
CA PRO A 139 -8.13 -22.75 2.39
C PRO A 139 -7.21 -21.75 3.11
N GLU A 140 -7.22 -21.80 4.45
CA GLU A 140 -6.33 -20.96 5.25
C GLU A 140 -4.86 -21.20 4.87
N LEU A 141 -4.15 -20.12 4.61
CA LEU A 141 -2.75 -20.15 4.22
C LEU A 141 -1.85 -20.44 5.42
N GLU A 142 -0.74 -21.12 5.20
CA GLU A 142 0.22 -21.39 6.27
C GLU A 142 0.84 -20.11 6.83
N LEU A 143 1.16 -20.13 8.11
CA LEU A 143 1.89 -19.05 8.79
C LEU A 143 3.40 -19.31 8.68
N ALA A 144 4.14 -18.25 8.46
CA ALA A 144 5.59 -18.29 8.56
C ALA A 144 6.00 -18.52 10.03
N THR A 145 7.07 -19.29 10.23
CA THR A 145 7.59 -19.62 11.55
C THR A 145 9.07 -19.30 11.66
N ARG A 146 9.55 -19.06 12.88
CA ARG A 146 10.96 -18.85 13.20
C ARG A 146 11.57 -17.71 12.35
N GLU A 147 12.70 -17.98 11.68
CA GLU A 147 13.41 -17.03 10.80
C GLU A 147 12.63 -16.63 9.54
N ASN A 148 11.55 -17.35 9.21
CA ASN A 148 10.71 -17.03 8.06
C ASN A 148 9.65 -15.97 8.35
N VAL A 149 9.42 -15.60 9.60
CA VAL A 149 8.53 -14.46 9.92
C VAL A 149 9.12 -13.19 9.32
N GLY A 150 8.26 -12.40 8.66
CA GLY A 150 8.67 -11.14 8.04
C GLY A 150 8.97 -10.06 9.07
N LYS A 151 9.67 -9.02 8.65
CA LYS A 151 10.00 -7.84 9.48
C LYS A 151 9.32 -6.58 8.95
N THR A 152 9.22 -5.57 9.81
CA THR A 152 8.79 -4.22 9.45
C THR A 152 9.97 -3.28 9.46
N VAL A 153 10.06 -2.43 8.43
CA VAL A 153 11.11 -1.43 8.23
C VAL A 153 10.48 -0.05 8.12
N ASP A 154 10.93 0.90 8.92
CA ASP A 154 10.64 2.32 8.69
C ASP A 154 11.36 2.77 7.42
N TYR A 155 10.61 3.20 6.40
CA TYR A 155 11.16 3.50 5.09
C TYR A 155 10.79 4.92 4.60
N ALA A 156 10.83 5.90 5.50
CA ALA A 156 10.63 7.31 5.13
C ALA A 156 11.59 7.78 4.02
N ALA A 157 12.77 7.14 3.88
CA ALA A 157 13.73 7.39 2.82
C ALA A 157 13.14 7.18 1.41
N GLY A 158 12.27 6.18 1.21
CA GLY A 158 11.59 5.95 -0.08
C GLY A 158 10.71 7.13 -0.48
N ARG A 159 9.95 7.70 0.46
CA ARG A 159 9.17 8.92 0.23
C ARG A 159 10.08 10.10 -0.17
N ASN A 160 11.22 10.26 0.48
CA ASN A 160 12.17 11.34 0.18
C ASN A 160 12.78 11.18 -1.23
N ARG A 161 12.99 9.95 -1.71
CA ARG A 161 13.42 9.69 -3.10
C ARG A 161 12.37 10.13 -4.11
N TYR A 162 11.08 9.90 -3.82
CA TYR A 162 10.00 10.41 -4.67
C TYR A 162 9.99 11.94 -4.73
N ILE A 163 10.20 12.62 -3.60
CA ILE A 163 10.34 14.08 -3.55
C ILE A 163 11.55 14.51 -4.41
N GLY A 164 12.70 13.87 -4.27
CA GLY A 164 13.88 14.13 -5.08
C GLY A 164 13.62 13.96 -6.58
N TYR A 165 12.87 12.91 -6.95
CA TYR A 165 12.43 12.70 -8.34
C TYR A 165 11.55 13.86 -8.84
N LEU A 166 10.55 14.29 -8.07
CA LEU A 166 9.69 15.41 -8.45
C LEU A 166 10.50 16.70 -8.67
N ILE A 167 11.47 16.97 -7.82
CA ILE A 167 12.38 18.12 -7.97
C ILE A 167 13.21 17.98 -9.25
N SER A 168 13.71 16.78 -9.55
CA SER A 168 14.58 16.53 -10.70
C SER A 168 13.90 16.73 -12.07
N ILE A 169 12.58 16.53 -12.14
CA ILE A 169 11.82 16.74 -13.37
C ILE A 169 11.40 18.20 -13.60
N ALA A 170 11.64 19.08 -12.63
CA ALA A 170 11.38 20.51 -12.79
C ALA A 170 12.43 21.13 -13.75
N THR A 171 12.01 21.45 -14.97
CA THR A 171 12.89 21.95 -16.03
C THR A 171 13.08 23.46 -16.01
N ARG A 172 12.31 24.17 -15.17
CA ARG A 172 12.33 25.66 -15.09
C ARG A 172 12.29 26.12 -13.63
N SER A 173 12.92 27.25 -13.37
CA SER A 173 12.86 27.93 -12.07
C SER A 173 11.52 28.63 -11.88
N PHE A 174 10.93 28.48 -10.71
CA PHE A 174 9.76 29.23 -10.25
C PHE A 174 10.13 30.43 -9.37
N LYS A 175 11.43 30.78 -9.30
CA LYS A 175 11.90 31.90 -8.49
C LYS A 175 11.13 33.18 -8.81
N GLY A 176 10.64 33.85 -7.78
CA GLY A 176 9.83 35.07 -7.88
C GLY A 176 8.36 34.87 -8.20
N LYS A 177 7.91 33.63 -8.40
CA LYS A 177 6.47 33.30 -8.48
C LYS A 177 5.89 33.09 -7.08
N LYS A 178 4.64 33.48 -6.90
CA LYS A 178 3.85 33.15 -5.71
C LYS A 178 2.88 32.03 -6.10
N VAL A 179 2.90 30.94 -5.35
CA VAL A 179 2.00 29.79 -5.57
C VAL A 179 1.23 29.56 -4.28
N ALA A 180 -0.08 29.46 -4.38
CA ALA A 180 -0.95 29.04 -3.29
C ALA A 180 -1.34 27.58 -3.52
N LEU A 181 -1.21 26.75 -2.49
CA LEU A 181 -1.57 25.34 -2.52
C LEU A 181 -2.60 25.07 -1.44
N ASP A 182 -3.78 24.58 -1.83
CA ASP A 182 -4.73 23.97 -0.92
C ASP A 182 -4.56 22.45 -0.96
N LEU A 183 -4.07 21.89 0.11
CA LEU A 183 -3.78 20.46 0.24
C LEU A 183 -4.88 19.71 1.02
N ALA A 184 -5.93 20.40 1.42
CA ALA A 184 -7.08 19.89 2.20
C ALA A 184 -6.65 19.04 3.42
N ASN A 185 -5.50 19.34 4.05
CA ASN A 185 -4.86 18.52 5.09
C ASN A 185 -4.64 17.04 4.69
N GLY A 186 -4.62 16.76 3.39
CA GLY A 186 -4.46 15.42 2.83
C GLY A 186 -3.01 14.94 2.78
N SER A 187 -2.82 13.77 2.21
CA SER A 187 -1.52 13.07 2.13
C SER A 187 -0.43 13.82 1.34
N ALA A 188 -0.84 14.72 0.41
CA ALA A 188 0.09 15.57 -0.33
C ALA A 188 0.80 16.61 0.54
N SER A 189 0.29 16.92 1.74
CA SER A 189 0.89 17.88 2.67
C SER A 189 2.31 17.53 3.09
N SER A 190 2.66 16.24 3.11
CA SER A 190 4.01 15.75 3.43
C SER A 190 5.01 15.89 2.28
N ILE A 191 4.54 16.19 1.05
CA ILE A 191 5.35 16.24 -0.17
C ILE A 191 5.45 17.67 -0.70
N ALA A 192 4.33 18.38 -0.76
CA ALA A 192 4.20 19.65 -1.46
C ALA A 192 4.95 20.83 -0.83
N LYS A 193 5.49 20.69 0.39
CA LYS A 193 6.27 21.72 1.08
C LYS A 193 7.77 21.68 0.75
N ASN A 194 8.20 20.64 0.07
CA ASN A 194 9.59 20.45 -0.33
C ASN A 194 9.81 20.87 -1.77
#